data_12990c5ebc526cbc44b8d997d1b2798d
#
_entry.id   12990c5ebc526cbc44b8d997d1b2798d
#
_cell.length_a   1.000
_cell.length_b   1.000
_cell.length_c   1.000
_cell.angle_alpha   90.00
_cell.angle_beta   90.00
_cell.angle_gamma   90.00
#
_symmetry.space_group_name_H-M   'P 1'
#
loop_
_entity.id
_entity.type
_entity.pdbx_description
1 polymer ?
#
loop_
_entity_poly.entity_id
_entity_poly.type
_entity_poly.pdbx_seq_one_letter_code
_entity_poly.pdbx_strand_id
1 'polypeptide(L)'
;MEWLEIFDISLFRSLIRSATPIALIGFGAAMCSASGVLNIGLEGKMLNAAFVGIAASYYSGSALTGFIWGVSAGVLTAILFGVLSFNLGADEVLVGLAINIFSIAGTRYLLETLFKRRGFFSDPSIQGIDPINFEFLVDTRFEKILSGYTPSIYLVFFLAIVLYLVYY
;
A
#
# COMPACT_ATOMS: atom_id res chain seq x y z
N MET A 1 -7.54 22.54 -29.41
CA MET A 1 -6.27 21.79 -29.15
C MET A 1 -5.99 21.56 -27.67
N GLU A 2 -6.85 22.00 -26.75
CA GLU A 2 -6.67 21.87 -25.29
C GLU A 2 -6.84 20.44 -24.75
N TRP A 3 -7.55 19.56 -25.46
CA TRP A 3 -7.80 18.19 -24.99
C TRP A 3 -6.58 17.26 -25.07
N LEU A 4 -5.60 17.58 -25.92
CA LEU A 4 -4.36 16.79 -26.04
C LEU A 4 -3.34 17.14 -24.96
N GLU A 5 -3.43 18.29 -24.34
CA GLU A 5 -2.57 18.69 -23.21
C GLU A 5 -2.97 17.99 -21.90
N ILE A 6 -4.21 17.48 -21.81
CA ILE A 6 -4.69 16.70 -20.66
C ILE A 6 -3.98 15.33 -20.58
N PHE A 7 -3.56 14.77 -21.73
CA PHE A 7 -2.80 13.52 -21.80
C PHE A 7 -1.29 13.73 -21.69
N ASP A 8 -0.88 14.51 -20.71
CA ASP A 8 0.54 14.72 -20.42
C ASP A 8 1.14 13.53 -19.61
N ILE A 9 2.46 13.37 -19.70
CA ILE A 9 3.24 12.38 -18.96
C ILE A 9 2.97 12.47 -17.44
N SER A 10 2.67 13.67 -16.95
CA SER A 10 2.32 13.92 -15.55
C SER A 10 1.04 13.19 -15.12
N LEU A 11 0.02 13.16 -15.96
CA LEU A 11 -1.22 12.41 -15.73
C LEU A 11 -0.92 10.90 -15.63
N PHE A 12 -0.14 10.38 -16.59
CA PHE A 12 0.21 8.96 -16.62
C PHE A 12 1.00 8.54 -15.37
N ARG A 13 1.94 9.37 -14.95
CA ARG A 13 2.69 9.16 -13.70
C ARG A 13 1.78 9.15 -12.47
N SER A 14 0.82 10.06 -12.41
CA SER A 14 -0.13 10.14 -11.30
C SER A 14 -1.06 8.92 -11.26
N LEU A 15 -1.50 8.43 -12.42
CA LEU A 15 -2.30 7.21 -12.54
C LEU A 15 -1.54 5.98 -12.03
N ILE A 16 -0.29 5.78 -12.46
CA ILE A 16 0.55 4.67 -12.01
C ILE A 16 0.76 4.73 -10.49
N ARG A 17 1.06 5.93 -9.96
CA ARG A 17 1.27 6.12 -8.52
C ARG A 17 0.02 5.79 -7.71
N SER A 18 -1.16 6.22 -8.16
CA SER A 18 -2.44 5.95 -7.49
C SER A 18 -2.90 4.49 -7.65
N ALA A 19 -2.59 3.85 -8.77
CA ALA A 19 -2.93 2.46 -9.02
C ALA A 19 -2.04 1.47 -8.23
N THR A 20 -0.82 1.85 -7.86
CA THR A 20 0.15 0.98 -7.20
C THR A 20 -0.38 0.31 -5.92
N PRO A 21 -0.93 1.03 -4.92
CA PRO A 21 -1.44 0.39 -3.71
C PRO A 21 -2.64 -0.52 -4.00
N ILE A 22 -3.49 -0.14 -4.95
CA ILE A 22 -4.65 -0.94 -5.37
C ILE A 22 -4.18 -2.24 -6.02
N ALA A 23 -3.16 -2.18 -6.88
CA ALA A 23 -2.60 -3.37 -7.53
C ALA A 23 -1.96 -4.32 -6.51
N LEU A 24 -1.22 -3.81 -5.51
CA LEU A 24 -0.64 -4.64 -4.44
C LEU A 24 -1.72 -5.39 -3.65
N ILE A 25 -2.83 -4.72 -3.31
CA ILE A 25 -3.97 -5.36 -2.65
C ILE A 25 -4.59 -6.41 -3.57
N GLY A 26 -4.77 -6.08 -4.85
CA GLY A 26 -5.32 -6.99 -5.84
C GLY A 26 -4.50 -8.28 -5.98
N PHE A 27 -3.17 -8.17 -5.98
CA PHE A 27 -2.30 -9.35 -5.96
C PHE A 27 -2.46 -10.18 -4.69
N GLY A 28 -2.53 -9.53 -3.51
CA GLY A 28 -2.82 -10.22 -2.26
C GLY A 28 -4.18 -10.93 -2.28
N ALA A 29 -5.20 -10.28 -2.82
CA ALA A 29 -6.53 -10.87 -3.00
C ALA A 29 -6.51 -12.08 -3.93
N ALA A 30 -5.81 -11.96 -5.07
CA ALA A 30 -5.67 -13.06 -6.04
C ALA A 30 -4.98 -14.29 -5.42
N MET A 31 -3.92 -14.08 -4.64
CA MET A 31 -3.22 -15.16 -3.93
C MET A 31 -4.12 -15.84 -2.88
N CYS A 32 -4.85 -15.07 -2.09
CA CYS A 32 -5.80 -15.60 -1.12
C CYS A 32 -6.89 -16.42 -1.84
N SER A 33 -7.49 -15.86 -2.90
CA SER A 33 -8.54 -16.53 -3.68
C SER A 33 -8.05 -17.82 -4.33
N ALA A 34 -6.82 -17.82 -4.88
CA ALA A 34 -6.22 -19.03 -5.44
C ALA A 34 -5.97 -20.13 -4.39
N SER A 35 -5.78 -19.73 -3.13
CA SER A 35 -5.68 -20.66 -1.99
C SER A 35 -7.03 -21.07 -1.40
N GLY A 36 -8.15 -20.65 -1.99
CA GLY A 36 -9.51 -20.94 -1.50
C GLY A 36 -9.97 -20.08 -0.33
N VAL A 37 -9.23 -19.01 0.00
CA VAL A 37 -9.52 -18.11 1.15
C VAL A 37 -10.16 -16.81 0.65
N LEU A 38 -11.34 -16.48 1.17
CA LEU A 38 -12.02 -15.23 0.85
C LEU A 38 -11.63 -14.11 1.82
N ASN A 39 -10.58 -13.39 1.49
CA ASN A 39 -10.03 -12.34 2.37
C ASN A 39 -10.55 -10.95 2.01
N ILE A 40 -11.68 -10.56 2.57
CA ILE A 40 -12.28 -9.21 2.41
C ILE A 40 -11.55 -8.17 3.28
N GLY A 41 -10.82 -8.58 4.31
CA GLY A 41 -10.12 -7.70 5.27
C GLY A 41 -8.85 -7.01 4.75
N LEU A 42 -8.58 -7.04 3.45
CA LEU A 42 -7.35 -6.48 2.87
C LEU A 42 -7.28 -4.95 2.98
N GLU A 43 -8.43 -4.27 2.85
CA GLU A 43 -8.51 -2.82 3.00
C GLU A 43 -8.11 -2.36 4.41
N GLY A 44 -8.64 -3.03 5.44
CA GLY A 44 -8.29 -2.73 6.83
C GLY A 44 -6.82 -3.01 7.15
N LYS A 45 -6.25 -4.08 6.58
CA LYS A 45 -4.82 -4.41 6.71
C LYS A 45 -3.95 -3.31 6.09
N MET A 46 -4.32 -2.84 4.89
CA MET A 46 -3.63 -1.72 4.24
C MET A 46 -3.71 -0.44 5.08
N LEU A 47 -4.90 -0.12 5.59
CA LEU A 47 -5.13 1.09 6.38
C LEU A 47 -4.30 1.07 7.68
N ASN A 48 -4.26 -0.05 8.38
CA ASN A 48 -3.43 -0.22 9.58
C ASN A 48 -1.94 -0.09 9.24
N ALA A 49 -1.48 -0.74 8.18
CA ALA A 49 -0.09 -0.65 7.74
C ALA A 49 0.29 0.79 7.38
N ALA A 50 -0.56 1.50 6.64
CA ALA A 50 -0.34 2.88 6.26
C ALA A 50 -0.29 3.82 7.48
N PHE A 51 -1.24 3.66 8.41
CA PHE A 51 -1.29 4.48 9.61
C PHE A 51 -0.04 4.30 10.49
N VAL A 52 0.32 3.04 10.78
CA VAL A 52 1.50 2.73 11.61
C VAL A 52 2.79 3.17 10.91
N GLY A 53 2.88 2.96 9.60
CA GLY A 53 4.04 3.40 8.82
C GLY A 53 4.24 4.92 8.86
N ILE A 54 3.17 5.69 8.65
CA ILE A 54 3.22 7.16 8.73
C ILE A 54 3.57 7.62 10.15
N ALA A 55 2.94 7.05 11.17
CA ALA A 55 3.22 7.39 12.56
C ALA A 55 4.68 7.11 12.92
N ALA A 56 5.20 5.94 12.55
CA ALA A 56 6.59 5.57 12.80
C ALA A 56 7.58 6.47 12.05
N SER A 57 7.30 6.82 10.79
CA SER A 57 8.11 7.77 10.03
C SER A 57 8.12 9.16 10.67
N TYR A 58 6.96 9.65 11.12
CA TYR A 58 6.82 10.94 11.78
C TYR A 58 7.66 11.03 13.05
N TYR A 59 7.56 10.02 13.95
CA TYR A 59 8.27 10.05 15.23
C TYR A 59 9.77 9.73 15.11
N SER A 60 10.18 8.94 14.12
CA SER A 60 11.58 8.57 13.92
C SER A 60 12.34 9.49 12.97
N GLY A 61 11.63 10.28 12.14
CA GLY A 61 12.25 11.06 11.05
C GLY A 61 12.90 10.20 9.97
N SER A 62 12.51 8.92 9.83
CA SER A 62 13.10 7.96 8.89
C SER A 62 12.05 7.20 8.09
N ALA A 63 12.15 7.27 6.76
CA ALA A 63 11.31 6.52 5.84
C ALA A 63 11.46 5.00 6.03
N LEU A 64 12.67 4.51 6.28
CA LEU A 64 12.94 3.08 6.46
C LEU A 64 12.25 2.55 7.72
N THR A 65 12.31 3.29 8.82
CA THR A 65 11.60 2.94 10.05
C THR A 65 10.09 2.89 9.81
N GLY A 66 9.54 3.88 9.11
CA GLY A 66 8.14 3.89 8.70
C GLY A 66 7.76 2.65 7.88
N PHE A 67 8.58 2.29 6.91
CA PHE A 67 8.36 1.11 6.08
C PHE A 67 8.34 -0.19 6.90
N ILE A 68 9.36 -0.41 7.76
CA ILE A 68 9.45 -1.62 8.58
C ILE A 68 8.24 -1.76 9.52
N TRP A 69 7.87 -0.69 10.21
CA TRP A 69 6.71 -0.71 11.11
C TRP A 69 5.39 -0.85 10.37
N GLY A 70 5.24 -0.24 9.20
CA GLY A 70 4.07 -0.41 8.36
C GLY A 70 3.89 -1.86 7.89
N VAL A 71 4.96 -2.48 7.39
CA VAL A 71 4.95 -3.91 7.01
C VAL A 71 4.62 -4.79 8.21
N SER A 72 5.25 -4.54 9.37
CA SER A 72 4.99 -5.30 10.59
C SER A 72 3.52 -5.23 11.02
N ALA A 73 2.90 -4.05 10.97
CA ALA A 73 1.48 -3.88 11.29
C ALA A 73 0.57 -4.62 10.31
N GLY A 74 0.89 -4.59 9.02
CA GLY A 74 0.18 -5.36 8.00
C GLY A 74 0.26 -6.87 8.26
N VAL A 75 1.46 -7.38 8.56
CA VAL A 75 1.70 -8.80 8.89
C VAL A 75 0.94 -9.20 10.16
N LEU A 76 1.00 -8.40 11.23
CA LEU A 76 0.28 -8.67 12.47
C LEU A 76 -1.24 -8.74 12.24
N THR A 77 -1.79 -7.81 11.45
CA THR A 77 -3.22 -7.83 11.10
C THR A 77 -3.57 -9.05 10.24
N ALA A 78 -2.66 -9.50 9.36
CA ALA A 78 -2.85 -10.72 8.57
C ALA A 78 -2.79 -11.98 9.45
N ILE A 79 -1.88 -12.04 10.42
CA ILE A 79 -1.82 -13.13 11.41
C ILE A 79 -3.12 -13.18 12.22
N LEU A 80 -3.61 -12.03 12.68
CA LEU A 80 -4.89 -11.94 13.40
C LEU A 80 -6.04 -12.53 12.58
N PHE A 81 -6.14 -12.15 11.29
CA PHE A 81 -7.11 -12.74 10.37
C PHE A 81 -6.96 -14.26 10.29
N GLY A 82 -5.76 -14.77 10.10
CA GLY A 82 -5.48 -16.21 9.99
C GLY A 82 -5.85 -16.97 11.27
N VAL A 83 -5.49 -16.44 12.43
CA VAL A 83 -5.82 -17.06 13.72
C VAL A 83 -7.34 -17.13 13.93
N LEU A 84 -8.06 -16.05 13.65
CA LEU A 84 -9.51 -16.01 13.82
C LEU A 84 -10.23 -16.96 12.84
N SER A 85 -9.81 -16.95 11.57
CA SER A 85 -10.49 -17.73 10.53
C SER A 85 -10.09 -19.21 10.57
N PHE A 86 -8.78 -19.51 10.66
CA PHE A 86 -8.32 -20.90 10.52
C PHE A 86 -8.19 -21.65 11.84
N ASN A 87 -7.72 -20.98 12.91
CA ASN A 87 -7.53 -21.66 14.20
C ASN A 87 -8.81 -21.68 15.03
N LEU A 88 -9.59 -20.58 15.01
CA LEU A 88 -10.83 -20.46 15.77
C LEU A 88 -12.07 -20.82 14.95
N GLY A 89 -11.92 -21.07 13.64
CA GLY A 89 -13.01 -21.49 12.77
C GLY A 89 -14.08 -20.40 12.52
N ALA A 90 -13.73 -19.13 12.71
CA ALA A 90 -14.65 -18.04 12.42
C ALA A 90 -14.80 -17.84 10.90
N ASP A 91 -16.00 -17.40 10.48
CA ASP A 91 -16.28 -17.12 9.08
C ASP A 91 -15.35 -16.03 8.53
N GLU A 92 -14.68 -16.32 7.42
CA GLU A 92 -13.66 -15.46 6.80
C GLU A 92 -14.21 -14.09 6.41
N VAL A 93 -15.46 -14.05 5.92
CA VAL A 93 -16.12 -12.82 5.51
C VAL A 93 -16.40 -11.93 6.71
N LEU A 94 -16.93 -12.52 7.80
CA LEU A 94 -17.22 -11.78 9.02
C LEU A 94 -15.93 -11.25 9.68
N VAL A 95 -14.88 -12.06 9.74
CA VAL A 95 -13.57 -11.64 10.25
C VAL A 95 -12.98 -10.50 9.41
N GLY A 96 -13.05 -10.63 8.08
CA GLY A 96 -12.58 -9.59 7.17
C GLY A 96 -13.30 -8.26 7.32
N LEU A 97 -14.65 -8.30 7.40
CA LEU A 97 -15.47 -7.11 7.65
C LEU A 97 -15.18 -6.48 9.01
N ALA A 98 -15.04 -7.30 10.07
CA ALA A 98 -14.70 -6.81 11.40
C ALA A 98 -13.34 -6.10 11.42
N ILE A 99 -12.32 -6.66 10.76
CA ILE A 99 -11.01 -6.03 10.61
C ILE A 99 -11.13 -4.68 9.89
N ASN A 100 -11.88 -4.59 8.79
CA ASN A 100 -12.06 -3.34 8.06
C ASN A 100 -12.72 -2.27 8.94
N ILE A 101 -13.84 -2.59 9.60
CA ILE A 101 -14.56 -1.65 10.47
C ILE A 101 -13.67 -1.20 11.63
N PHE A 102 -12.99 -2.15 12.29
CA PHE A 102 -12.09 -1.85 13.40
C PHE A 102 -10.92 -0.97 12.95
N SER A 103 -10.34 -1.26 11.79
CA SER A 103 -9.23 -0.48 11.24
C SER A 103 -9.66 0.95 10.91
N ILE A 104 -10.82 1.14 10.29
CA ILE A 104 -11.33 2.47 9.96
C ILE A 104 -11.60 3.28 11.24
N ALA A 105 -12.29 2.70 12.21
CA ALA A 105 -12.62 3.37 13.46
C ALA A 105 -11.36 3.63 14.30
N GLY A 106 -10.49 2.62 14.43
CA GLY A 106 -9.27 2.67 15.22
C GLY A 106 -8.27 3.69 14.69
N THR A 107 -8.00 3.68 13.39
CA THR A 107 -7.05 4.63 12.78
C THR A 107 -7.56 6.06 12.85
N ARG A 108 -8.88 6.31 12.68
CA ARG A 108 -9.47 7.64 12.87
C ARG A 108 -9.33 8.13 14.31
N TYR A 109 -9.64 7.28 15.27
CA TYR A 109 -9.50 7.58 16.69
C TYR A 109 -8.04 7.90 17.07
N LEU A 110 -7.11 7.06 16.62
CA LEU A 110 -5.69 7.26 16.87
C LEU A 110 -5.15 8.52 16.20
N LEU A 111 -5.60 8.82 14.98
CA LEU A 111 -5.22 10.03 14.24
C LEU A 111 -5.65 11.28 15.02
N GLU A 112 -6.87 11.31 15.54
CA GLU A 112 -7.38 12.42 16.31
C GLU A 112 -6.68 12.56 17.69
N THR A 113 -6.41 11.42 18.33
CA THR A 113 -5.81 11.41 19.68
C THR A 113 -4.32 11.75 19.65
N LEU A 114 -3.56 11.13 18.74
CA LEU A 114 -2.09 11.28 18.67
C LEU A 114 -1.67 12.56 17.95
N PHE A 115 -2.31 12.84 16.81
CA PHE A 115 -1.89 13.95 15.94
C PHE A 115 -2.80 15.17 16.01
N LYS A 116 -3.91 15.11 16.78
CA LYS A 116 -4.91 16.20 16.88
C LYS A 116 -5.43 16.67 15.51
N ARG A 117 -5.51 15.75 14.54
CA ARG A 117 -5.96 15.99 13.17
C ARG A 117 -7.15 15.09 12.84
N ARG A 118 -8.04 15.59 11.97
CA ARG A 118 -9.20 14.84 11.48
C ARG A 118 -9.08 14.65 9.97
N GLY A 119 -9.35 13.44 9.52
CA GLY A 119 -9.47 13.09 8.10
C GLY A 119 -8.13 12.89 7.38
N PHE A 120 -7.25 13.87 7.39
CA PHE A 120 -5.98 13.84 6.65
C PHE A 120 -4.83 14.30 7.54
N PHE A 121 -3.70 13.61 7.46
CA PHE A 121 -2.47 13.98 8.15
C PHE A 121 -1.32 14.10 7.15
N SER A 122 -0.76 15.29 7.07
CA SER A 122 0.46 15.59 6.32
C SER A 122 1.31 16.53 7.16
N ASP A 123 2.57 16.19 7.28
CA ASP A 123 3.55 16.98 8.01
C ASP A 123 4.90 16.89 7.29
N PRO A 124 5.68 17.99 7.19
CA PRO A 124 6.98 18.00 6.52
C PRO A 124 8.02 17.06 7.15
N SER A 125 7.82 16.66 8.41
CA SER A 125 8.70 15.70 9.09
C SER A 125 8.47 14.25 8.68
N ILE A 126 7.36 13.95 7.97
CA ILE A 126 7.11 12.62 7.43
C ILE A 126 8.03 12.41 6.22
N GLN A 127 9.00 11.53 6.39
CA GLN A 127 9.89 11.17 5.30
C GLN A 127 9.31 10.04 4.46
N GLY A 128 9.21 10.28 3.15
CA GLY A 128 8.88 9.24 2.17
C GLY A 128 10.13 8.52 1.69
N ILE A 129 9.94 7.38 1.05
CA ILE A 129 11.05 6.67 0.38
C ILE A 129 11.38 7.42 -0.91
N ASP A 130 12.65 7.76 -1.10
CA ASP A 130 13.12 8.49 -2.27
C ASP A 130 12.84 7.72 -3.57
N PRO A 131 12.51 8.44 -4.65
CA PRO A 131 12.34 7.82 -5.96
C PRO A 131 13.67 7.28 -6.50
N ILE A 132 13.61 6.13 -7.19
CA ILE A 132 14.76 5.55 -7.87
C ILE A 132 14.95 6.28 -9.21
N ASN A 133 16.13 6.86 -9.42
CA ASN A 133 16.53 7.45 -10.67
C ASN A 133 17.56 6.56 -11.35
N PHE A 134 17.32 6.21 -12.61
CA PHE A 134 18.24 5.40 -13.39
C PHE A 134 19.14 6.32 -14.23
N GLU A 135 20.36 6.57 -13.77
CA GLU A 135 21.33 7.46 -14.43
C GLU A 135 21.69 7.00 -15.85
N PHE A 136 21.60 5.69 -16.15
CA PHE A 136 21.91 5.15 -17.48
C PHE A 136 20.82 5.44 -18.53
N LEU A 137 19.64 5.91 -18.13
CA LEU A 137 18.53 6.28 -19.01
C LEU A 137 18.46 7.78 -19.30
N VAL A 138 19.38 8.56 -18.72
CA VAL A 138 19.48 10.01 -18.93
C VAL A 138 19.56 10.29 -20.44
N ASP A 139 18.79 11.28 -20.91
CA ASP A 139 18.64 11.67 -22.32
C ASP A 139 17.86 10.69 -23.23
N THR A 140 17.25 9.64 -22.66
CA THR A 140 16.39 8.75 -23.43
C THR A 140 14.90 9.08 -23.24
N ARG A 141 14.08 8.91 -24.28
CA ARG A 141 12.61 9.10 -24.14
C ARG A 141 11.99 8.22 -23.06
N PHE A 142 12.64 7.11 -22.72
CA PHE A 142 12.22 6.17 -21.69
C PHE A 142 12.52 6.64 -20.26
N GLU A 143 13.43 7.59 -20.07
CA GLU A 143 13.73 8.17 -18.75
C GLU A 143 12.45 8.71 -18.10
N LYS A 144 11.68 9.49 -18.84
CA LYS A 144 10.43 10.11 -18.36
C LYS A 144 9.35 9.10 -17.99
N ILE A 145 9.41 7.87 -18.52
CA ILE A 145 8.41 6.82 -18.30
C ILE A 145 8.87 5.83 -17.23
N LEU A 146 10.17 5.54 -17.13
CA LEU A 146 10.70 4.48 -16.26
C LEU A 146 11.47 4.99 -15.04
N SER A 147 11.90 6.25 -15.00
CA SER A 147 12.68 6.82 -13.90
C SER A 147 11.84 7.74 -13.02
N GLY A 148 12.26 7.92 -11.76
CA GLY A 148 11.61 8.85 -10.82
C GLY A 148 10.38 8.29 -10.11
N TYR A 149 10.23 6.96 -10.05
CA TYR A 149 9.20 6.31 -9.27
C TYR A 149 9.73 5.77 -7.95
N THR A 150 8.82 5.64 -6.98
CA THR A 150 9.12 4.99 -5.70
C THR A 150 9.34 3.49 -5.89
N PRO A 151 10.18 2.84 -5.04
CA PRO A 151 10.47 1.40 -5.12
C PRO A 151 9.22 0.52 -5.16
N SER A 152 8.11 0.96 -4.54
CA SER A 152 6.84 0.23 -4.52
C SER A 152 6.24 0.01 -5.91
N ILE A 153 6.45 0.93 -6.85
CA ILE A 153 5.96 0.79 -8.23
C ILE A 153 6.71 -0.32 -8.96
N TYR A 154 8.04 -0.36 -8.83
CA TYR A 154 8.85 -1.44 -9.43
C TYR A 154 8.51 -2.80 -8.81
N LEU A 155 8.23 -2.83 -7.51
CA LEU A 155 7.78 -4.04 -6.82
C LEU A 155 6.46 -4.57 -7.40
N VAL A 156 5.50 -3.69 -7.73
CA VAL A 156 4.24 -4.10 -8.38
C VAL A 156 4.49 -4.77 -9.72
N PHE A 157 5.32 -4.19 -10.58
CA PHE A 157 5.66 -4.80 -11.85
C PHE A 157 6.39 -6.14 -11.69
N PHE A 158 7.32 -6.22 -10.75
CA PHE A 158 8.01 -7.47 -10.43
C PHE A 158 7.03 -8.56 -9.95
N LEU A 159 6.13 -8.23 -9.02
CA LEU A 159 5.12 -9.16 -8.53
C LEU A 159 4.13 -9.58 -9.62
N ALA A 160 3.76 -8.68 -10.53
CA ALA A 160 2.91 -9.02 -11.67
C ALA A 160 3.57 -10.10 -12.55
N ILE A 161 4.86 -9.96 -12.85
CA ILE A 161 5.62 -10.93 -13.63
C ILE A 161 5.72 -12.26 -12.87
N VAL A 162 6.06 -12.23 -11.58
CA VAL A 162 6.18 -13.46 -10.76
C VAL A 162 4.85 -14.19 -10.70
N LEU A 163 3.75 -13.49 -10.43
CA LEU A 163 2.41 -14.10 -10.39
C LEU A 163 2.01 -14.67 -11.75
N TYR A 164 2.31 -13.97 -12.83
CA TYR A 164 2.07 -14.50 -14.18
C TYR A 164 2.81 -15.82 -14.40
N LEU A 165 4.10 -15.89 -14.04
CA LEU A 165 4.91 -17.10 -14.20
C LEU A 165 4.48 -18.25 -13.29
N VAL A 166 3.89 -17.96 -12.13
CA VAL A 166 3.43 -18.98 -11.19
C VAL A 166 2.08 -19.57 -11.60
N TYR A 167 1.19 -18.75 -12.20
CA TYR A 167 -0.17 -19.18 -12.53
C TYR A 167 -0.37 -19.58 -13.99
N TYR A 168 0.57 -19.25 -14.88
CA TYR A 168 0.57 -19.60 -16.30
C TYR A 168 1.86 -20.32 -16.73
#